data_7232d5b952b66356ae44ce6092a11242
#
_entry.id   7232d5b952b66356ae44ce6092a11242
#
_cell.length_a   1.000
_cell.length_b   1.000
_cell.length_c   1.000
_cell.angle_alpha   90.00
_cell.angle_beta   90.00
_cell.angle_gamma   90.00
#
_symmetry.space_group_name_H-M   'P 1'
#
loop_
_entity.id
_entity.type
_entity.pdbx_description
1 polymer ?
#
loop_
_entity_poly.entity_id
_entity_poly.type
_entity_poly.pdbx_seq_one_letter_code
_entity_poly.pdbx_strand_id
1 'polypeptide(L)'
;MRPRHLLGAATAATLAAALWWRKNPSACPYGQRFWVEAPHPFISRDRLREVLRPQTGERLLELGVGTGYYSCELAEWIAPGGTLELFDLQQKFLDHTIQAATQRGLTNLVPTQGDATDLPYEDTSIDAVILTAVLGEIPDRAAALREIRRVLKPAGRLVVGELFGDPHFTSRKSLRQLGVEAGLDLSESSGPPFGYFARLNRS
;
A
#
# COMPACT_ATOMS: atom_id res chain seq x y z
N MET A 1 -6.65 -15.69 -47.00
CA MET A 1 -5.60 -15.39 -46.02
C MET A 1 -6.10 -15.76 -44.63
N ARG A 2 -5.39 -16.61 -43.88
CA ARG A 2 -5.93 -17.28 -42.68
C ARG A 2 -5.82 -16.38 -41.46
N PRO A 3 -6.86 -16.23 -40.58
CA PRO A 3 -6.87 -15.34 -39.43
C PRO A 3 -5.92 -15.75 -38.29
N ARG A 4 -5.20 -16.85 -38.40
CA ARG A 4 -4.30 -17.41 -37.39
C ARG A 4 -3.06 -16.53 -37.06
N HIS A 5 -2.56 -15.79 -38.06
CA HIS A 5 -1.37 -14.94 -37.85
C HIS A 5 -1.69 -13.63 -37.10
N LEU A 6 -2.91 -13.12 -37.22
CA LEU A 6 -3.36 -11.93 -36.51
C LEU A 6 -3.58 -12.19 -35.00
N LEU A 7 -4.10 -13.37 -34.64
CA LEU A 7 -4.26 -13.77 -33.22
C LEU A 7 -2.91 -13.98 -32.54
N GLY A 8 -1.91 -14.56 -33.22
CA GLY A 8 -0.57 -14.74 -32.65
C GLY A 8 0.18 -13.42 -32.42
N ALA A 9 0.03 -12.45 -33.33
CA ALA A 9 0.66 -11.13 -33.18
C ALA A 9 0.00 -10.30 -32.04
N ALA A 10 -1.32 -10.37 -31.91
CA ALA A 10 -2.04 -9.68 -30.82
C ALA A 10 -1.66 -10.23 -29.43
N THR A 11 -1.56 -11.56 -29.28
CA THR A 11 -1.13 -12.19 -28.02
C THR A 11 0.31 -11.86 -27.66
N ALA A 12 1.23 -11.84 -28.64
CA ALA A 12 2.62 -11.47 -28.42
C ALA A 12 2.77 -10.00 -27.98
N ALA A 13 2.03 -9.09 -28.62
CA ALA A 13 2.01 -7.67 -28.26
C ALA A 13 1.46 -7.43 -26.84
N THR A 14 0.39 -8.13 -26.45
CA THR A 14 -0.20 -8.04 -25.11
C THR A 14 0.77 -8.56 -24.03
N LEU A 15 1.45 -9.68 -24.30
CA LEU A 15 2.47 -10.21 -23.39
C LEU A 15 3.68 -9.28 -23.27
N ALA A 16 4.14 -8.70 -24.38
CA ALA A 16 5.24 -7.73 -24.36
C ALA A 16 4.87 -6.47 -23.58
N ALA A 17 3.66 -5.94 -23.74
CA ALA A 17 3.14 -4.80 -23.01
C ALA A 17 3.02 -5.11 -21.50
N ALA A 18 2.52 -6.28 -21.12
CA ALA A 18 2.43 -6.71 -19.73
C ALA A 18 3.82 -6.87 -19.07
N LEU A 19 4.77 -7.45 -19.81
CA LEU A 19 6.17 -7.58 -19.33
C LEU A 19 6.86 -6.23 -19.22
N TRP A 20 6.60 -5.32 -20.14
CA TRP A 20 7.13 -3.97 -20.10
C TRP A 20 6.56 -3.21 -18.89
N TRP A 21 5.24 -3.26 -18.67
CA TRP A 21 4.59 -2.63 -17.52
C TRP A 21 5.12 -3.18 -16.20
N ARG A 22 5.26 -4.51 -16.09
CA ARG A 22 5.86 -5.14 -14.91
C ARG A 22 7.30 -4.65 -14.61
N LYS A 23 8.06 -4.28 -15.64
CA LYS A 23 9.43 -3.75 -15.49
C LYS A 23 9.50 -2.24 -15.27
N ASN A 24 8.40 -1.52 -15.51
CA ASN A 24 8.29 -0.07 -15.37
C ASN A 24 7.18 0.24 -14.36
N PRO A 25 7.49 0.13 -13.05
CA PRO A 25 6.51 0.38 -12.01
C PRO A 25 5.98 1.81 -12.10
N SER A 26 4.68 1.95 -11.90
CA SER A 26 3.97 3.22 -11.92
C SER A 26 2.71 3.12 -11.08
N ALA A 27 2.33 4.23 -10.45
CA ALA A 27 1.10 4.31 -9.68
C ALA A 27 -0.13 4.04 -10.57
N CYS A 28 -1.11 3.30 -10.02
CA CYS A 28 -2.39 3.07 -10.68
C CYS A 28 -3.09 4.42 -10.94
N PRO A 29 -3.42 4.76 -12.21
CA PRO A 29 -4.07 6.01 -12.50
C PRO A 29 -5.48 6.08 -11.88
N TYR A 30 -5.88 7.24 -11.34
CA TYR A 30 -7.21 7.46 -10.74
C TYR A 30 -8.37 7.04 -11.65
N GLY A 31 -8.22 7.15 -12.96
CA GLY A 31 -9.22 6.67 -13.94
C GLY A 31 -9.49 5.16 -13.91
N GLN A 32 -8.61 4.39 -13.30
CA GLN A 32 -8.72 2.92 -13.13
C GLN A 32 -9.13 2.51 -11.71
N ARG A 33 -9.59 3.44 -10.88
CA ARG A 33 -9.94 3.22 -9.48
C ARG A 33 -10.92 2.07 -9.23
N PHE A 34 -11.75 1.71 -10.22
CA PHE A 34 -12.70 0.60 -10.09
C PHE A 34 -12.03 -0.75 -9.77
N TRP A 35 -10.77 -0.94 -10.15
CA TRP A 35 -9.98 -2.10 -9.74
C TRP A 35 -9.60 -2.06 -8.26
N VAL A 36 -9.39 -0.86 -7.72
CA VAL A 36 -9.08 -0.63 -6.31
C VAL A 36 -10.34 -0.77 -5.43
N GLU A 37 -11.52 -0.48 -5.98
CA GLU A 37 -12.82 -0.62 -5.30
C GLU A 37 -13.35 -2.06 -5.29
N ALA A 38 -12.82 -2.94 -6.14
CA ALA A 38 -13.27 -4.32 -6.25
C ALA A 38 -13.06 -5.07 -4.90
N PRO A 39 -13.92 -6.04 -4.54
CA PRO A 39 -13.72 -6.84 -3.34
C PRO A 39 -12.36 -7.55 -3.33
N HIS A 40 -11.66 -7.46 -2.21
CA HIS A 40 -10.32 -8.05 -2.03
C HIS A 40 -10.37 -9.21 -1.02
N PRO A 41 -10.85 -10.40 -1.38
CA PRO A 41 -11.12 -11.47 -0.42
C PRO A 41 -9.88 -11.98 0.32
N PHE A 42 -8.68 -11.82 -0.29
CA PHE A 42 -7.42 -12.30 0.29
C PHE A 42 -6.69 -11.26 1.14
N ILE A 43 -6.97 -9.98 0.91
CA ILE A 43 -6.45 -8.85 1.67
C ILE A 43 -7.60 -8.09 2.32
N SER A 44 -8.40 -8.81 3.14
CA SER A 44 -9.57 -8.25 3.82
C SER A 44 -9.17 -7.30 4.96
N ARG A 45 -10.11 -6.41 5.35
CA ARG A 45 -9.95 -5.50 6.50
C ARG A 45 -9.67 -6.25 7.80
N ASP A 46 -10.34 -7.38 8.03
CA ASP A 46 -10.14 -8.21 9.24
C ASP A 46 -8.70 -8.74 9.30
N ARG A 47 -8.17 -9.21 8.17
CA ARG A 47 -6.78 -9.67 8.09
C ARG A 47 -5.79 -8.53 8.27
N LEU A 48 -6.07 -7.35 7.72
CA LEU A 48 -5.27 -6.15 8.01
C LEU A 48 -5.25 -5.86 9.51
N ARG A 49 -6.42 -5.86 10.16
CA ARG A 49 -6.54 -5.60 11.61
C ARG A 49 -5.77 -6.62 12.46
N GLU A 50 -5.84 -7.90 12.07
CA GLU A 50 -5.10 -8.98 12.73
C GLU A 50 -3.58 -8.77 12.68
N VAL A 51 -3.04 -8.40 11.51
CA VAL A 51 -1.59 -8.20 11.31
C VAL A 51 -1.13 -6.85 11.84
N LEU A 52 -1.91 -5.78 11.63
CA LEU A 52 -1.58 -4.43 12.07
C LEU A 52 -1.67 -4.30 13.60
N ARG A 53 -2.71 -4.88 14.23
CA ARG A 53 -3.00 -4.73 15.68
C ARG A 53 -3.03 -3.25 16.10
N PRO A 54 -3.93 -2.44 15.50
CA PRO A 54 -3.99 -1.02 15.78
C PRO A 54 -4.37 -0.77 17.25
N GLN A 55 -3.80 0.30 17.82
CA GLN A 55 -4.10 0.74 19.17
C GLN A 55 -4.75 2.12 19.16
N THR A 56 -5.64 2.35 20.10
CA THR A 56 -6.24 3.68 20.31
C THR A 56 -5.16 4.71 20.60
N GLY A 57 -5.25 5.87 19.94
CA GLY A 57 -4.31 6.97 20.12
C GLY A 57 -3.05 6.89 19.27
N GLU A 58 -2.86 5.86 18.45
CA GLU A 58 -1.72 5.75 17.53
C GLU A 58 -1.78 6.79 16.41
N ARG A 59 -0.60 7.19 15.93
CA ARG A 59 -0.42 7.93 14.69
C ARG A 59 -0.01 6.95 13.59
N LEU A 60 -0.94 6.69 12.68
CA LEU A 60 -0.72 5.81 11.54
C LEU A 60 -0.43 6.62 10.27
N LEU A 61 0.33 6.04 9.34
CA LEU A 61 0.57 6.57 8.01
C LEU A 61 0.15 5.53 6.97
N GLU A 62 -0.85 5.87 6.14
CA GLU A 62 -1.24 5.06 4.99
C GLU A 62 -0.63 5.65 3.72
N LEU A 63 0.24 4.89 3.05
CA LEU A 63 0.87 5.25 1.78
C LEU A 63 0.11 4.62 0.62
N GLY A 64 -0.35 5.44 -0.32
CA GLY A 64 -1.17 5.01 -1.45
C GLY A 64 -2.59 4.66 -1.01
N VAL A 65 -3.37 5.68 -0.63
CA VAL A 65 -4.70 5.50 -0.01
C VAL A 65 -5.76 4.96 -0.98
N GLY A 66 -5.52 5.08 -2.29
CA GLY A 66 -6.48 4.66 -3.31
C GLY A 66 -7.85 5.32 -3.08
N THR A 67 -8.90 4.51 -3.06
CA THR A 67 -10.27 5.00 -2.85
C THR A 67 -10.69 5.04 -1.37
N GLY A 68 -9.76 4.88 -0.45
CA GLY A 68 -10.05 4.89 0.99
C GLY A 68 -10.67 3.59 1.51
N TYR A 69 -10.52 2.49 0.77
CA TYR A 69 -11.10 1.20 1.16
C TYR A 69 -10.68 0.76 2.56
N TYR A 70 -9.45 1.04 2.99
CA TYR A 70 -8.97 0.75 4.33
C TYR A 70 -8.97 1.98 5.24
N SER A 71 -8.83 3.17 4.70
CA SER A 71 -8.59 4.41 5.43
C SER A 71 -9.64 4.70 6.49
N CYS A 72 -10.93 4.52 6.17
CA CYS A 72 -12.00 4.79 7.11
C CYS A 72 -11.95 3.85 8.32
N GLU A 73 -11.72 2.55 8.10
CA GLU A 73 -11.58 1.56 9.17
C GLU A 73 -10.31 1.80 9.99
N LEU A 74 -9.19 2.15 9.36
CA LEU A 74 -7.96 2.52 10.07
C LEU A 74 -8.20 3.69 11.01
N ALA A 75 -8.89 4.74 10.54
CA ALA A 75 -9.23 5.92 11.35
C ALA A 75 -10.13 5.57 12.55
N GLU A 76 -11.12 4.68 12.35
CA GLU A 76 -12.00 4.19 13.43
C GLU A 76 -11.23 3.37 14.47
N TRP A 77 -10.32 2.50 14.04
CA TRP A 77 -9.60 1.58 14.93
C TRP A 77 -8.66 2.31 15.90
N ILE A 78 -8.16 3.48 15.53
CA ILE A 78 -7.26 4.28 16.36
C ILE A 78 -7.97 5.38 17.17
N ALA A 79 -9.26 5.57 16.96
CA ALA A 79 -10.06 6.53 17.72
C ALA A 79 -10.37 6.00 19.14
N PRO A 80 -10.56 6.89 20.14
CA PRO A 80 -10.28 8.32 20.11
C PRO A 80 -8.78 8.67 20.24
N GLY A 81 -8.41 9.88 19.78
CA GLY A 81 -7.08 10.46 20.02
C GLY A 81 -6.00 10.04 19.02
N GLY A 82 -6.22 9.04 18.18
CA GLY A 82 -5.29 8.66 17.11
C GLY A 82 -5.47 9.52 15.86
N THR A 83 -4.42 9.61 15.03
CA THR A 83 -4.40 10.34 13.77
C THR A 83 -4.00 9.41 12.63
N LEU A 84 -4.73 9.42 11.52
CA LEU A 84 -4.38 8.75 10.29
C LEU A 84 -3.85 9.76 9.27
N GLU A 85 -2.54 9.71 9.03
CA GLU A 85 -1.90 10.43 7.93
C GLU A 85 -2.20 9.69 6.63
N LEU A 86 -2.84 10.37 5.68
CA LEU A 86 -3.10 9.88 4.33
C LEU A 86 -2.05 10.45 3.38
N PHE A 87 -1.30 9.60 2.71
CA PHE A 87 -0.24 10.04 1.81
C PHE A 87 -0.38 9.38 0.44
N ASP A 88 -0.51 10.16 -0.61
CA ASP A 88 -0.66 9.66 -1.97
C ASP A 88 0.01 10.60 -2.98
N LEU A 89 0.52 10.03 -4.07
CA LEU A 89 1.07 10.78 -5.18
C LEU A 89 -0.01 11.60 -5.92
N GLN A 90 -1.26 11.13 -5.89
CA GLN A 90 -2.38 11.69 -6.65
C GLN A 90 -3.40 12.36 -5.74
N GLN A 91 -3.49 13.70 -5.78
CA GLN A 91 -4.45 14.47 -5.00
C GLN A 91 -5.90 13.97 -5.11
N LYS A 92 -6.29 13.46 -6.29
CA LYS A 92 -7.65 12.96 -6.52
C LYS A 92 -8.03 11.77 -5.63
N PHE A 93 -7.09 10.91 -5.26
CA PHE A 93 -7.35 9.82 -4.33
C PHE A 93 -7.52 10.34 -2.90
N LEU A 94 -6.72 11.32 -2.49
CA LEU A 94 -6.86 11.99 -1.20
C LEU A 94 -8.23 12.68 -1.07
N ASP A 95 -8.64 13.46 -2.09
CA ASP A 95 -9.93 14.14 -2.10
C ASP A 95 -11.10 13.14 -1.99
N HIS A 96 -11.02 12.03 -2.74
CA HIS A 96 -12.02 10.97 -2.71
C HIS A 96 -12.11 10.32 -1.32
N THR A 97 -10.96 9.98 -0.73
CA THR A 97 -10.88 9.36 0.60
C THR A 97 -11.40 10.29 1.70
N ILE A 98 -11.04 11.58 1.67
CA ILE A 98 -11.54 12.57 2.62
C ILE A 98 -13.06 12.78 2.48
N GLN A 99 -13.58 12.76 1.26
CA GLN A 99 -15.03 12.81 1.04
C GLN A 99 -15.73 11.61 1.68
N ALA A 100 -15.23 10.40 1.49
CA ALA A 100 -15.78 9.19 2.09
C ALA A 100 -15.70 9.23 3.63
N ALA A 101 -14.58 9.66 4.19
CA ALA A 101 -14.38 9.83 5.63
C ALA A 101 -15.38 10.87 6.23
N THR A 102 -15.56 12.00 5.57
CA THR A 102 -16.51 13.04 5.98
C THR A 102 -17.94 12.53 6.03
N GLN A 103 -18.35 11.72 5.04
CA GLN A 103 -19.69 11.09 5.01
C GLN A 103 -19.91 10.13 6.18
N ARG A 104 -18.82 9.56 6.75
CA ARG A 104 -18.84 8.70 7.95
C ARG A 104 -18.64 9.46 9.26
N GLY A 105 -18.49 10.80 9.20
CA GLY A 105 -18.25 11.65 10.38
C GLY A 105 -16.86 11.50 10.99
N LEU A 106 -15.89 10.98 10.25
CA LEU A 106 -14.51 10.83 10.70
C LEU A 106 -13.75 12.15 10.51
N THR A 107 -13.00 12.57 11.52
CA THR A 107 -12.28 13.86 11.57
C THR A 107 -10.81 13.73 11.87
N ASN A 108 -10.31 12.51 12.06
CA ASN A 108 -8.94 12.23 12.45
C ASN A 108 -8.04 11.78 11.28
N LEU A 109 -8.38 12.17 10.04
CA LEU A 109 -7.60 11.91 8.84
C LEU A 109 -6.93 13.20 8.35
N VAL A 110 -5.65 13.14 8.01
CA VAL A 110 -4.84 14.28 7.55
C VAL A 110 -4.24 13.96 6.17
N PRO A 111 -4.75 14.57 5.08
CA PRO A 111 -4.26 14.29 3.74
C PRO A 111 -2.99 15.08 3.40
N THR A 112 -2.01 14.42 2.79
CA THR A 112 -0.78 15.02 2.28
C THR A 112 -0.43 14.41 0.93
N GLN A 113 -0.24 15.24 -0.09
CA GLN A 113 0.22 14.80 -1.40
C GLN A 113 1.75 14.76 -1.44
N GLY A 114 2.34 13.67 -1.96
CA GLY A 114 3.80 13.58 -2.11
C GLY A 114 4.28 12.25 -2.66
N ASP A 115 5.60 12.13 -2.77
CA ASP A 115 6.30 10.91 -3.18
C ASP A 115 6.78 10.14 -1.94
N ALA A 116 6.53 8.85 -1.88
CA ALA A 116 6.92 7.99 -0.76
C ALA A 116 8.45 7.87 -0.55
N THR A 117 9.24 8.35 -1.50
CA THR A 117 10.71 8.42 -1.39
C THR A 117 11.21 9.66 -0.65
N ASP A 118 10.29 10.60 -0.28
CA ASP A 118 10.60 11.83 0.46
C ASP A 118 9.40 12.18 1.36
N LEU A 119 9.32 11.54 2.54
CA LEU A 119 8.20 11.67 3.47
C LEU A 119 8.35 12.93 4.34
N PRO A 120 7.35 13.85 4.35
CA PRO A 120 7.42 15.11 5.09
C PRO A 120 7.13 14.94 6.60
N TYR A 121 7.53 13.82 7.16
CA TYR A 121 7.33 13.50 8.57
C TYR A 121 8.67 13.45 9.31
N GLU A 122 8.64 13.84 10.60
CA GLU A 122 9.81 13.77 11.46
C GLU A 122 10.27 12.33 11.70
N ASP A 123 11.55 12.17 12.00
CA ASP A 123 12.12 10.88 12.40
C ASP A 123 11.38 10.34 13.62
N THR A 124 11.14 9.04 13.64
CA THR A 124 10.57 8.32 14.80
C THR A 124 9.24 8.91 15.29
N SER A 125 8.38 9.41 14.39
CA SER A 125 7.12 10.07 14.73
C SER A 125 5.87 9.22 14.48
N ILE A 126 5.97 8.12 13.70
CA ILE A 126 4.85 7.27 13.26
C ILE A 126 4.86 5.92 13.99
N ASP A 127 3.71 5.49 14.49
CA ASP A 127 3.55 4.20 15.19
C ASP A 127 3.45 3.02 14.21
N ALA A 128 2.75 3.20 13.10
CA ALA A 128 2.73 2.20 12.03
C ALA A 128 2.54 2.84 10.65
N VAL A 129 3.18 2.22 9.65
CA VAL A 129 3.00 2.56 8.23
C VAL A 129 2.30 1.41 7.53
N ILE A 130 1.34 1.71 6.66
CA ILE A 130 0.54 0.75 5.92
C ILE A 130 0.67 1.02 4.42
N LEU A 131 0.98 -0.02 3.63
CA LEU A 131 0.92 -0.02 2.17
C LEU A 131 0.08 -1.22 1.72
N THR A 132 -0.93 -0.98 0.90
CA THR A 132 -1.75 -2.08 0.36
C THR A 132 -1.76 -2.01 -1.17
N ALA A 133 -1.11 -2.97 -1.83
CA ALA A 133 -0.89 -3.04 -3.28
C ALA A 133 -0.19 -1.78 -3.84
N VAL A 134 0.76 -1.23 -3.10
CA VAL A 134 1.46 0.04 -3.42
C VAL A 134 2.97 -0.15 -3.54
N LEU A 135 3.58 -0.99 -2.69
CA LEU A 135 5.04 -1.13 -2.65
C LEU A 135 5.62 -1.49 -4.03
N GLY A 136 4.91 -2.34 -4.77
CA GLY A 136 5.29 -2.75 -6.12
C GLY A 136 5.26 -1.62 -7.15
N GLU A 137 4.42 -0.63 -6.98
CA GLU A 137 4.25 0.52 -7.88
C GLU A 137 5.35 1.58 -7.72
N ILE A 138 6.04 1.61 -6.57
CA ILE A 138 7.10 2.59 -6.29
C ILE A 138 8.37 2.23 -7.07
N PRO A 139 8.89 3.12 -7.93
CA PRO A 139 10.08 2.85 -8.74
C PRO A 139 11.34 2.62 -7.87
N ASP A 140 11.61 3.47 -6.90
CA ASP A 140 12.69 3.30 -5.91
C ASP A 140 12.15 2.81 -4.56
N ARG A 141 11.84 1.51 -4.51
CA ARG A 141 11.36 0.84 -3.30
C ARG A 141 12.34 0.93 -2.14
N ALA A 142 13.65 0.93 -2.45
CA ALA A 142 14.68 1.00 -1.43
C ALA A 142 14.69 2.38 -0.75
N ALA A 143 14.55 3.47 -1.52
CA ALA A 143 14.41 4.81 -0.97
C ALA A 143 13.14 4.92 -0.11
N ALA A 144 11.98 4.47 -0.61
CA ALA A 144 10.73 4.49 0.14
C ALA A 144 10.82 3.70 1.46
N LEU A 145 11.40 2.50 1.45
CA LEU A 145 11.56 1.70 2.67
C LEU A 145 12.55 2.34 3.67
N ARG A 146 13.59 3.06 3.21
CA ARG A 146 14.45 3.84 4.10
C ARG A 146 13.69 4.99 4.77
N GLU A 147 12.87 5.72 4.01
CA GLU A 147 12.01 6.79 4.54
C GLU A 147 10.98 6.23 5.54
N ILE A 148 10.31 5.13 5.21
CA ILE A 148 9.41 4.43 6.12
C ILE A 148 10.13 4.06 7.42
N ARG A 149 11.33 3.48 7.32
CA ARG A 149 12.13 3.15 8.51
C ARG A 149 12.51 4.39 9.31
N ARG A 150 12.85 5.50 8.66
CA ARG A 150 13.21 6.77 9.30
C ARG A 150 12.05 7.31 10.15
N VAL A 151 10.86 7.37 9.58
CA VAL A 151 9.68 7.93 10.26
C VAL A 151 9.09 7.01 11.32
N LEU A 152 9.30 5.68 11.22
CA LEU A 152 8.81 4.72 12.21
C LEU A 152 9.50 4.90 13.57
N LYS A 153 8.71 4.92 14.64
CA LYS A 153 9.22 4.82 16.02
C LYS A 153 10.04 3.54 16.24
N PRO A 154 10.90 3.46 17.27
CA PRO A 154 11.68 2.23 17.54
C PRO A 154 10.83 0.96 17.69
N ALA A 155 9.65 1.06 18.31
CA ALA A 155 8.68 -0.05 18.40
C ALA A 155 7.64 -0.03 17.27
N GLY A 156 7.84 0.81 16.26
CA GLY A 156 6.92 0.97 15.13
C GLY A 156 6.96 -0.21 14.18
N ARG A 157 5.91 -0.32 13.37
CA ARG A 157 5.72 -1.44 12.43
C ARG A 157 5.31 -0.97 11.05
N LEU A 158 5.82 -1.65 10.04
CA LEU A 158 5.37 -1.57 8.66
C LEU A 158 4.42 -2.74 8.38
N VAL A 159 3.26 -2.48 7.78
CA VAL A 159 2.37 -3.53 7.27
C VAL A 159 2.21 -3.37 5.76
N VAL A 160 2.55 -4.43 5.03
CA VAL A 160 2.44 -4.47 3.57
C VAL A 160 1.39 -5.49 3.18
N GLY A 161 0.38 -5.06 2.43
CA GLY A 161 -0.62 -5.91 1.79
C GLY A 161 -0.31 -6.09 0.30
N GLU A 162 -0.37 -7.32 -0.20
CA GLU A 162 -0.08 -7.63 -1.60
C GLU A 162 -1.10 -8.59 -2.19
N LEU A 163 -1.47 -8.37 -3.45
CA LEU A 163 -2.43 -9.20 -4.17
C LEU A 163 -1.88 -9.55 -5.56
N PHE A 164 -1.86 -10.83 -5.92
CA PHE A 164 -1.29 -11.35 -7.18
C PHE A 164 -1.93 -10.78 -8.46
N GLY A 165 -3.17 -10.27 -8.38
CA GLY A 165 -3.83 -9.57 -9.49
C GLY A 165 -3.16 -8.23 -9.86
N ASP A 166 -2.32 -7.68 -8.97
CA ASP A 166 -1.51 -6.50 -9.24
C ASP A 166 -0.33 -6.87 -10.16
N PRO A 167 -0.11 -6.13 -11.27
CA PRO A 167 1.05 -6.32 -12.15
C PRO A 167 2.40 -6.20 -11.42
N HIS A 168 2.45 -5.40 -10.37
CA HIS A 168 3.64 -5.12 -9.58
C HIS A 168 3.73 -5.93 -8.28
N PHE A 169 2.95 -6.99 -8.15
CA PHE A 169 2.92 -7.87 -6.97
C PHE A 169 4.32 -8.19 -6.43
N THR A 170 4.51 -7.94 -5.14
CA THR A 170 5.75 -8.25 -4.42
C THR A 170 5.57 -9.55 -3.63
N SER A 171 6.39 -10.57 -3.91
CA SER A 171 6.34 -11.83 -3.16
C SER A 171 6.89 -11.65 -1.73
N ARG A 172 6.44 -12.51 -0.77
CA ARG A 172 6.98 -12.49 0.60
C ARG A 172 8.51 -12.64 0.65
N LYS A 173 9.09 -13.43 -0.27
CA LYS A 173 10.54 -13.58 -0.38
C LYS A 173 11.20 -12.26 -0.77
N SER A 174 10.68 -11.60 -1.77
CA SER A 174 11.19 -10.28 -2.21
C SER A 174 10.98 -9.22 -1.13
N LEU A 175 9.80 -9.20 -0.48
CA LEU A 175 9.51 -8.27 0.62
C LEU A 175 10.50 -8.46 1.78
N ARG A 176 10.79 -9.71 2.18
CA ARG A 176 11.78 -9.99 3.23
C ARG A 176 13.16 -9.46 2.86
N GLN A 177 13.61 -9.68 1.63
CA GLN A 177 14.91 -9.21 1.17
C GLN A 177 14.97 -7.67 1.19
N LEU A 178 13.98 -6.99 0.61
CA LEU A 178 13.88 -5.53 0.61
C LEU A 178 13.83 -4.96 2.04
N GLY A 179 13.08 -5.62 2.93
CA GLY A 179 12.99 -5.24 4.34
C GLY A 179 14.36 -5.28 5.02
N VAL A 180 15.08 -6.40 4.92
CA VAL A 180 16.42 -6.56 5.53
C VAL A 180 17.38 -5.49 5.02
N GLU A 181 17.38 -5.20 3.72
CA GLU A 181 18.23 -4.15 3.12
C GLU A 181 17.89 -2.75 3.66
N ALA A 182 16.64 -2.54 4.12
CA ALA A 182 16.18 -1.29 4.73
C ALA A 182 16.25 -1.28 6.28
N GLY A 183 16.69 -2.37 6.94
CA GLY A 183 16.67 -2.51 8.39
C GLY A 183 15.26 -2.69 8.98
N LEU A 184 14.45 -3.50 8.27
CA LEU A 184 13.10 -3.89 8.65
C LEU A 184 12.98 -5.42 8.57
N ASP A 185 12.72 -6.09 9.69
CA ASP A 185 12.64 -7.54 9.76
C ASP A 185 11.19 -8.05 9.65
N LEU A 186 10.95 -8.96 8.71
CA LEU A 186 9.64 -9.59 8.55
C LEU A 186 9.37 -10.52 9.73
N SER A 187 8.41 -10.12 10.57
CA SER A 187 8.04 -10.79 11.82
C SER A 187 6.82 -11.70 11.70
N GLU A 188 5.85 -11.33 10.85
CA GLU A 188 4.57 -12.03 10.73
C GLU A 188 4.00 -11.91 9.31
N SER A 189 3.21 -12.89 8.87
CA SER A 189 2.39 -12.75 7.67
C SER A 189 1.14 -13.61 7.73
N SER A 190 0.01 -13.10 7.22
CA SER A 190 -1.29 -13.77 7.15
C SER A 190 -1.82 -13.76 5.74
N GLY A 191 -2.38 -14.88 5.28
CA GLY A 191 -2.97 -15.06 3.95
C GLY A 191 -2.23 -16.06 3.05
N PRO A 192 -2.82 -16.42 1.89
CA PRO A 192 -2.22 -17.34 0.93
C PRO A 192 -1.03 -16.68 0.18
N PRO A 193 -0.23 -17.46 -0.59
CA PRO A 193 0.90 -16.93 -1.34
C PRO A 193 0.56 -15.84 -2.35
N PHE A 194 -0.67 -15.82 -2.85
CA PHE A 194 -1.17 -14.92 -3.89
C PHE A 194 -2.00 -13.73 -3.35
N GLY A 195 -2.13 -13.59 -2.02
CA GLY A 195 -2.80 -12.45 -1.38
C GLY A 195 -2.57 -12.46 0.11
N TYR A 196 -1.82 -11.50 0.63
CA TYR A 196 -1.36 -11.53 2.02
C TYR A 196 -1.19 -10.13 2.60
N PHE A 197 -1.23 -10.06 3.93
CA PHE A 197 -0.58 -8.99 4.70
C PHE A 197 0.67 -9.53 5.39
N ALA A 198 1.69 -8.70 5.48
CA ALA A 198 2.93 -9.00 6.18
C ALA A 198 3.34 -7.82 7.05
N ARG A 199 3.81 -8.13 8.27
CA ARG A 199 4.31 -7.17 9.23
C ARG A 199 5.83 -7.23 9.30
N LEU A 200 6.46 -6.07 9.19
CA LEU A 200 7.88 -5.89 9.40
C LEU A 200 8.08 -4.96 10.60
N ASN A 201 9.03 -5.29 11.46
CA ASN A 201 9.39 -4.44 12.59
C ASN A 201 10.74 -3.79 12.31
N ARG A 202 10.96 -2.63 12.91
CA ARG A 202 12.27 -1.96 12.87
C ARG A 202 13.31 -2.82 13.59
N SER A 203 14.43 -3.13 12.89
CA SER A 203 15.58 -3.86 13.44
C SER A 203 16.36 -3.00 14.43
#